data_4aeafff5cf27e8c3c9ae2fc60fa0585c
#
_entry.id   4aeafff5cf27e8c3c9ae2fc60fa0585c
#
_cell.length_a   1.000
_cell.length_b   1.000
_cell.length_c   1.000
_cell.angle_alpha   90.00
_cell.angle_beta   90.00
_cell.angle_gamma   90.00
#
_symmetry.space_group_name_H-M   'P 1'
#
loop_
_entity.id
_entity.type
_entity.pdbx_description
1 polymer ?
#
loop_
_entity_poly.entity_id
_entity_poly.type
_entity_poly.pdbx_seq_one_letter_code
_entity_poly.pdbx_strand_id
1 'polypeptide(L)'
;MKSLTRLLLFLAQAVVVGAVGAVMAAVPFVSSMEPSARAKALGGPVDIDISKIEPGGQIKAKWRGTPTWVVQRGQEALAGLKKLDERLRDPNSKEDQQPKYCKNEARSIKPELFVVVGVCTHLGCSPLYKPTPNDPEVSMDWPGGFFCPCHGSKYDLAGRVFKGVPAPLNLKVPPYKYMSDAVIRVGEDQGAA
;
A
#
# COMPACT_ATOMS: atom_id res chain seq x y z
N MET A 1 -19.61 67.37 4.18
CA MET A 1 -18.42 66.50 4.36
C MET A 1 -18.50 65.59 5.58
N LYS A 2 -18.76 66.08 6.79
CA LYS A 2 -18.80 65.24 8.02
C LYS A 2 -19.83 64.12 8.03
N SER A 3 -20.99 64.26 7.37
CA SER A 3 -22.04 63.24 7.25
C SER A 3 -21.61 62.06 6.36
N LEU A 4 -21.02 62.35 5.22
CA LEU A 4 -20.54 61.32 4.28
C LEU A 4 -19.42 60.47 4.89
N THR A 5 -18.48 61.08 5.61
CA THR A 5 -17.40 60.39 6.28
C THR A 5 -17.92 59.42 7.36
N ARG A 6 -18.94 59.84 8.13
CA ARG A 6 -19.58 58.97 9.13
C ARG A 6 -20.28 57.78 8.47
N LEU A 7 -21.01 58.01 7.38
CA LEU A 7 -21.66 56.92 6.64
C LEU A 7 -20.65 55.90 6.11
N LEU A 8 -19.54 56.37 5.51
CA LEU A 8 -18.49 55.49 5.01
C LEU A 8 -17.84 54.68 6.14
N LEU A 9 -17.63 55.28 7.33
CA LEU A 9 -17.10 54.55 8.49
C LEU A 9 -18.08 53.48 8.97
N PHE A 10 -19.38 53.74 9.05
CA PHE A 10 -20.37 52.74 9.42
C PHE A 10 -20.45 51.61 8.39
N LEU A 11 -20.39 51.89 7.10
CA LEU A 11 -20.38 50.89 6.06
C LEU A 11 -19.12 50.02 6.16
N ALA A 12 -17.95 50.62 6.36
CA ALA A 12 -16.70 49.88 6.55
C ALA A 12 -16.75 48.97 7.75
N GLN A 13 -17.24 49.42 8.89
CA GLN A 13 -17.43 48.60 10.10
C GLN A 13 -18.42 47.46 9.84
N ALA A 14 -19.54 47.70 9.18
CA ALA A 14 -20.51 46.65 8.86
C ALA A 14 -19.92 45.57 7.96
N VAL A 15 -19.10 45.95 6.96
CA VAL A 15 -18.38 45.02 6.10
C VAL A 15 -17.38 44.19 6.89
N VAL A 16 -16.58 44.80 7.78
CA VAL A 16 -15.60 44.08 8.61
C VAL A 16 -16.29 43.09 9.54
N VAL A 17 -17.33 43.53 10.24
CA VAL A 17 -18.09 42.65 11.16
C VAL A 17 -18.76 41.50 10.39
N GLY A 18 -19.34 41.81 9.21
CA GLY A 18 -19.94 40.80 8.35
C GLY A 18 -18.90 39.76 7.85
N ALA A 19 -17.72 40.21 7.43
CA ALA A 19 -16.64 39.34 7.01
C ALA A 19 -16.13 38.42 8.13
N VAL A 20 -15.93 38.99 9.34
CA VAL A 20 -15.55 38.21 10.52
C VAL A 20 -16.65 37.20 10.85
N GLY A 21 -17.92 37.61 10.84
CA GLY A 21 -19.03 36.69 11.09
C GLY A 21 -19.10 35.53 10.07
N ALA A 22 -18.90 35.83 8.79
CA ALA A 22 -18.85 34.81 7.73
C ALA A 22 -17.68 33.80 7.94
N VAL A 23 -16.48 34.30 8.28
CA VAL A 23 -15.34 33.45 8.59
C VAL A 23 -15.63 32.56 9.80
N MET A 24 -16.13 33.12 10.88
CA MET A 24 -16.48 32.35 12.11
C MET A 24 -17.55 31.30 11.83
N ALA A 25 -18.54 31.62 11.01
CA ALA A 25 -19.59 30.68 10.58
C ALA A 25 -19.02 29.55 9.69
N ALA A 26 -18.02 29.83 8.87
CA ALA A 26 -17.40 28.83 7.99
C ALA A 26 -16.49 27.82 8.74
N VAL A 27 -15.89 28.22 9.88
CA VAL A 27 -14.96 27.36 10.63
C VAL A 27 -15.53 25.99 10.99
N PRO A 28 -16.74 25.83 11.57
CA PRO A 28 -17.28 24.52 11.91
C PRO A 28 -17.56 23.65 10.68
N PHE A 29 -17.89 24.26 9.54
CA PHE A 29 -18.09 23.49 8.29
C PHE A 29 -16.76 22.98 7.75
N VAL A 30 -15.73 23.82 7.72
CA VAL A 30 -14.40 23.41 7.27
C VAL A 30 -13.82 22.36 8.22
N SER A 31 -13.93 22.54 9.54
CA SER A 31 -13.45 21.57 10.53
C SER A 31 -14.20 20.24 10.48
N SER A 32 -15.47 20.22 10.06
CA SER A 32 -16.23 18.99 9.88
C SER A 32 -15.72 18.12 8.72
N MET A 33 -14.96 18.69 7.78
CA MET A 33 -14.32 17.97 6.68
C MET A 33 -13.02 17.28 7.09
N GLU A 34 -12.49 17.57 8.28
CA GLU A 34 -11.33 16.86 8.79
C GLU A 34 -11.64 15.38 9.06
N PRO A 35 -10.65 14.47 8.78
CA PRO A 35 -10.83 13.07 9.08
C PRO A 35 -11.12 12.85 10.57
N SER A 36 -12.11 12.01 10.87
CA SER A 36 -12.43 11.62 12.26
C SER A 36 -11.23 10.95 12.95
N ALA A 37 -11.20 10.93 14.28
CA ALA A 37 -10.14 10.24 15.04
C ALA A 37 -10.02 8.76 14.63
N ARG A 38 -11.14 8.09 14.31
CA ARG A 38 -11.15 6.71 13.81
C ARG A 38 -10.49 6.63 12.42
N ALA A 39 -10.76 7.56 11.52
CA ALA A 39 -10.15 7.58 10.19
C ALA A 39 -8.63 7.87 10.28
N LYS A 40 -8.22 8.78 11.17
CA LYS A 40 -6.80 9.05 11.44
C LYS A 40 -6.09 7.81 12.01
N ALA A 41 -6.72 7.08 12.94
CA ALA A 41 -6.18 5.84 13.52
C ALA A 41 -6.07 4.70 12.47
N LEU A 42 -7.07 4.55 11.59
CA LEU A 42 -7.03 3.57 10.50
C LEU A 42 -5.98 3.91 9.43
N GLY A 43 -5.59 5.17 9.32
CA GLY A 43 -4.54 5.64 8.40
C GLY A 43 -3.12 5.47 8.94
N GLY A 44 -2.96 5.18 10.23
CA GLY A 44 -1.67 5.04 10.91
C GLY A 44 -0.88 3.79 10.50
N PRO A 45 0.37 3.69 10.97
CA PRO A 45 1.18 2.48 10.81
C PRO A 45 0.61 1.33 11.63
N VAL A 46 0.92 0.09 11.20
CA VAL A 46 0.45 -1.14 11.85
C VAL A 46 1.65 -2.04 12.17
N ASP A 47 1.74 -2.48 13.41
CA ASP A 47 2.73 -3.48 13.83
C ASP A 47 2.19 -4.89 13.58
N ILE A 48 3.02 -5.73 12.98
CA ILE A 48 2.70 -7.12 12.64
C ILE A 48 3.73 -8.03 13.29
N ASP A 49 3.26 -8.93 14.15
CA ASP A 49 4.08 -9.98 14.74
C ASP A 49 4.37 -11.08 13.71
N ILE A 50 5.65 -11.30 13.43
CA ILE A 50 6.15 -12.28 12.47
C ILE A 50 6.86 -13.45 13.14
N SER A 51 6.87 -13.52 14.47
CA SER A 51 7.63 -14.52 15.24
C SER A 51 7.19 -15.96 14.97
N LYS A 52 5.93 -16.16 14.57
CA LYS A 52 5.32 -17.49 14.38
C LYS A 52 5.06 -17.85 12.92
N ILE A 53 5.56 -17.03 11.98
CA ILE A 53 5.36 -17.34 10.56
C ILE A 53 6.33 -18.44 10.13
N GLU A 54 5.79 -19.56 9.63
CA GLU A 54 6.57 -20.67 9.12
C GLU A 54 7.00 -20.43 7.66
N PRO A 55 8.07 -21.07 7.16
CA PRO A 55 8.43 -21.04 5.75
C PRO A 55 7.25 -21.47 4.85
N GLY A 56 6.95 -20.67 3.83
CA GLY A 56 5.76 -20.84 2.99
C GLY A 56 4.46 -20.30 3.60
N GLY A 57 4.49 -19.85 4.86
CA GLY A 57 3.32 -19.28 5.54
C GLY A 57 2.98 -17.84 5.11
N GLN A 58 1.76 -17.44 5.40
CA GLN A 58 1.23 -16.09 5.13
C GLN A 58 0.50 -15.54 6.34
N ILE A 59 0.85 -14.31 6.76
CA ILE A 59 0.07 -13.51 7.71
C ILE A 59 -0.73 -12.47 6.91
N LYS A 60 -2.01 -12.32 7.25
CA LYS A 60 -2.91 -11.31 6.67
C LYS A 60 -3.17 -10.22 7.69
N ALA A 61 -2.80 -9.00 7.37
CA ALA A 61 -3.07 -7.81 8.15
C ALA A 61 -3.89 -6.80 7.33
N LYS A 62 -4.29 -5.71 7.94
CA LYS A 62 -4.98 -4.62 7.28
C LYS A 62 -4.25 -3.31 7.58
N TRP A 63 -3.83 -2.61 6.53
CA TRP A 63 -3.23 -1.29 6.63
C TRP A 63 -3.98 -0.30 5.73
N ARG A 64 -4.41 0.83 6.29
CA ARG A 64 -5.23 1.83 5.60
C ARG A 64 -6.48 1.25 4.91
N GLY A 65 -7.13 0.30 5.58
CA GLY A 65 -8.30 -0.38 5.02
C GLY A 65 -7.99 -1.44 3.95
N THR A 66 -6.74 -1.56 3.51
CA THR A 66 -6.30 -2.44 2.43
C THR A 66 -5.66 -3.71 2.98
N PRO A 67 -5.94 -4.89 2.41
CA PRO A 67 -5.28 -6.13 2.81
C PRO A 67 -3.78 -6.02 2.54
N THR A 68 -2.98 -6.32 3.55
CA THR A 68 -1.52 -6.36 3.48
C THR A 68 -1.07 -7.73 3.95
N TRP A 69 -0.23 -8.37 3.19
CA TRP A 69 0.25 -9.71 3.47
C TRP A 69 1.72 -9.71 3.77
N VAL A 70 2.08 -10.56 4.71
CA VAL A 70 3.47 -10.90 5.02
C VAL A 70 3.65 -12.37 4.70
N VAL A 71 4.60 -12.67 3.84
CA VAL A 71 4.87 -14.03 3.36
C VAL A 71 6.30 -14.41 3.74
N GLN A 72 6.47 -15.55 4.40
CA GLN A 72 7.77 -16.14 4.65
C GLN A 72 8.13 -17.07 3.49
N ARG A 73 9.16 -16.70 2.74
CA ARG A 73 9.64 -17.45 1.57
C ARG A 73 10.74 -18.43 1.97
N GLY A 74 10.61 -19.67 1.50
CA GLY A 74 11.68 -20.67 1.65
C GLY A 74 12.82 -20.45 0.63
N GLN A 75 13.92 -21.14 0.83
CA GLN A 75 15.12 -21.05 -0.02
C GLN A 75 14.83 -21.44 -1.48
N GLU A 76 14.00 -22.45 -1.71
CA GLU A 76 13.59 -22.88 -3.07
C GLU A 76 12.83 -21.76 -3.80
N ALA A 77 11.92 -21.09 -3.09
CA ALA A 77 11.17 -19.96 -3.63
C ALA A 77 12.11 -18.83 -4.06
N LEU A 78 13.10 -18.49 -3.23
CA LEU A 78 14.10 -17.46 -3.53
C LEU A 78 14.98 -17.85 -4.72
N ALA A 79 15.48 -19.08 -4.75
CA ALA A 79 16.29 -19.58 -5.86
C ALA A 79 15.54 -19.65 -7.20
N GLY A 80 14.20 -19.73 -7.14
CA GLY A 80 13.32 -19.73 -8.30
C GLY A 80 13.10 -18.35 -8.93
N LEU A 81 13.23 -17.26 -8.15
CA LEU A 81 12.85 -15.92 -8.61
C LEU A 81 13.57 -15.49 -9.89
N LYS A 82 14.88 -15.61 -9.93
CA LYS A 82 15.70 -15.21 -11.07
C LYS A 82 15.39 -15.99 -12.36
N LYS A 83 14.98 -17.24 -12.24
CA LYS A 83 14.63 -18.11 -13.38
C LYS A 83 13.37 -17.64 -14.10
N LEU A 84 12.58 -16.78 -13.49
CA LEU A 84 11.31 -16.29 -14.03
C LEU A 84 11.45 -14.98 -14.82
N ASP A 85 12.60 -14.31 -14.80
CA ASP A 85 12.77 -12.95 -15.34
C ASP A 85 12.29 -12.80 -16.79
N GLU A 86 12.54 -13.78 -17.66
CA GLU A 86 12.08 -13.75 -19.04
C GLU A 86 10.55 -13.81 -19.19
N ARG A 87 9.86 -14.40 -18.20
CA ARG A 87 8.40 -14.55 -18.17
C ARG A 87 7.70 -13.32 -17.58
N LEU A 88 8.44 -12.40 -16.96
CA LEU A 88 7.89 -11.25 -16.23
C LEU A 88 7.89 -9.99 -17.08
N ARG A 89 6.92 -9.09 -16.82
CA ARG A 89 6.78 -7.81 -17.51
C ARG A 89 7.81 -6.79 -17.01
N ASP A 90 8.01 -6.70 -15.69
CA ASP A 90 8.98 -5.82 -15.03
C ASP A 90 9.78 -6.61 -13.98
N PRO A 91 10.72 -7.47 -14.41
CA PRO A 91 11.52 -8.30 -13.50
C PRO A 91 12.42 -7.48 -12.58
N ASN A 92 12.86 -6.31 -13.03
CA ASN A 92 13.79 -5.44 -12.30
C ASN A 92 13.08 -4.37 -11.45
N SER A 93 11.75 -4.42 -11.37
CA SER A 93 10.94 -3.47 -10.59
C SER A 93 11.28 -2.01 -10.90
N LYS A 94 11.30 -1.66 -12.20
CA LYS A 94 11.59 -0.31 -12.67
C LYS A 94 10.48 0.66 -12.33
N GLU A 95 9.23 0.17 -12.39
CA GLU A 95 8.04 0.94 -12.04
C GLU A 95 7.98 1.24 -10.54
N ASP A 96 7.33 2.33 -10.19
CA ASP A 96 7.24 2.83 -8.80
C ASP A 96 6.17 2.09 -7.98
N GLN A 97 6.39 0.79 -7.78
CA GLN A 97 5.51 -0.10 -7.01
C GLN A 97 6.12 -0.54 -5.66
N GLN A 98 7.29 -0.03 -5.29
CA GLN A 98 8.00 -0.38 -4.05
C GLN A 98 8.87 0.79 -3.56
N PRO A 99 9.15 0.86 -2.24
CA PRO A 99 10.18 1.75 -1.70
C PRO A 99 11.56 1.47 -2.33
N LYS A 100 12.43 2.49 -2.38
CA LYS A 100 13.77 2.39 -2.99
C LYS A 100 14.61 1.24 -2.40
N TYR A 101 14.52 1.00 -1.09
CA TYR A 101 15.24 -0.07 -0.41
C TYR A 101 14.70 -1.48 -0.73
N CYS A 102 13.51 -1.59 -1.31
CA CYS A 102 12.96 -2.83 -1.84
C CYS A 102 13.12 -2.97 -3.35
N LYS A 103 13.90 -2.11 -4.01
CA LYS A 103 14.17 -2.20 -5.44
C LYS A 103 15.29 -3.21 -5.72
N ASN A 104 15.03 -4.46 -5.41
CA ASN A 104 15.90 -5.61 -5.59
C ASN A 104 15.09 -6.80 -6.11
N GLU A 105 15.75 -7.92 -6.44
CA GLU A 105 15.12 -9.12 -6.99
C GLU A 105 14.01 -9.70 -6.10
N ALA A 106 14.26 -9.69 -4.79
CA ALA A 106 13.31 -10.19 -3.78
C ALA A 106 12.19 -9.19 -3.46
N ARG A 107 12.32 -7.93 -3.86
CA ARG A 107 11.41 -6.81 -3.55
C ARG A 107 11.12 -6.68 -2.06
N SER A 108 12.14 -6.87 -1.24
CA SER A 108 12.04 -6.85 0.22
C SER A 108 13.34 -6.40 0.87
N ILE A 109 13.30 -6.02 2.15
CA ILE A 109 14.47 -5.67 2.96
C ILE A 109 15.30 -6.92 3.25
N LYS A 110 14.65 -7.98 3.80
CA LYS A 110 15.22 -9.31 4.00
C LYS A 110 14.57 -10.24 2.96
N PRO A 111 15.33 -10.99 2.16
CA PRO A 111 14.79 -11.80 1.07
C PRO A 111 13.73 -12.82 1.51
N GLU A 112 13.85 -13.34 2.70
CA GLU A 112 12.96 -14.37 3.25
C GLU A 112 11.56 -13.81 3.56
N LEU A 113 11.46 -12.52 3.91
CA LEU A 113 10.20 -11.91 4.31
C LEU A 113 9.70 -10.94 3.24
N PHE A 114 8.55 -11.24 2.66
CA PHE A 114 7.92 -10.40 1.65
C PHE A 114 6.67 -9.72 2.20
N VAL A 115 6.63 -8.39 2.16
CA VAL A 115 5.50 -7.57 2.57
C VAL A 115 4.84 -6.97 1.35
N VAL A 116 3.56 -7.22 1.14
CA VAL A 116 2.87 -6.83 -0.09
C VAL A 116 1.43 -6.41 0.16
N VAL A 117 0.96 -5.44 -0.58
CA VAL A 117 -0.46 -5.07 -0.63
C VAL A 117 -1.20 -6.09 -1.46
N GLY A 118 -2.16 -6.80 -0.83
CA GLY A 118 -2.94 -7.87 -1.44
C GLY A 118 -4.05 -7.37 -2.37
N VAL A 119 -3.69 -6.50 -3.30
CA VAL A 119 -4.62 -5.88 -4.28
C VAL A 119 -4.05 -6.01 -5.68
N CYS A 120 -4.79 -6.67 -6.55
CA CYS A 120 -4.45 -6.85 -7.95
C CYS A 120 -4.38 -5.50 -8.67
N THR A 121 -3.29 -5.26 -9.41
CA THR A 121 -3.06 -4.01 -10.15
C THR A 121 -3.93 -3.88 -11.41
N HIS A 122 -4.75 -4.88 -11.75
CA HIS A 122 -5.73 -4.78 -12.84
C HIS A 122 -6.93 -3.92 -12.42
N LEU A 123 -7.81 -4.45 -11.56
CA LEU A 123 -9.06 -3.79 -11.13
C LEU A 123 -9.33 -3.94 -9.61
N GLY A 124 -8.30 -4.17 -8.81
CA GLY A 124 -8.41 -4.12 -7.36
C GLY A 124 -8.92 -5.38 -6.64
N CYS A 125 -9.13 -6.50 -7.35
CA CYS A 125 -9.46 -7.77 -6.68
C CYS A 125 -8.34 -8.22 -5.74
N SER A 126 -8.66 -9.03 -4.72
CA SER A 126 -7.65 -9.63 -3.85
C SER A 126 -7.13 -10.93 -4.47
N PRO A 127 -5.85 -11.04 -4.85
CA PRO A 127 -5.29 -12.28 -5.36
C PRO A 127 -5.26 -13.38 -4.28
N LEU A 128 -5.19 -14.62 -4.70
CA LEU A 128 -4.98 -15.77 -3.82
C LEU A 128 -3.49 -16.08 -3.71
N TYR A 129 -3.02 -16.36 -2.52
CA TYR A 129 -1.68 -16.89 -2.29
C TYR A 129 -1.65 -18.38 -2.63
N LYS A 130 -0.89 -18.75 -3.65
CA LYS A 130 -0.76 -20.09 -4.21
C LYS A 130 0.72 -20.47 -4.31
N PRO A 131 1.36 -20.80 -3.16
CA PRO A 131 2.80 -21.01 -3.12
C PRO A 131 3.26 -22.31 -3.78
N THR A 132 2.37 -23.30 -3.90
CA THR A 132 2.71 -24.63 -4.41
C THR A 132 2.95 -24.61 -5.92
N PRO A 133 4.10 -25.07 -6.41
CA PRO A 133 4.32 -25.24 -7.84
C PRO A 133 3.33 -26.24 -8.46
N ASN A 134 3.06 -26.08 -9.77
CA ASN A 134 2.19 -26.96 -10.55
C ASN A 134 0.75 -27.05 -9.98
N ASP A 135 0.26 -25.97 -9.34
CA ASP A 135 -1.11 -25.91 -8.82
C ASP A 135 -2.11 -26.03 -9.98
N PRO A 136 -2.95 -27.10 -10.02
CA PRO A 136 -3.87 -27.34 -11.14
C PRO A 136 -4.97 -26.29 -11.25
N GLU A 137 -5.29 -25.57 -10.17
CA GLU A 137 -6.25 -24.45 -10.21
C GLU A 137 -5.70 -23.21 -10.91
N VAL A 138 -4.37 -23.14 -11.11
CA VAL A 138 -3.71 -22.01 -11.78
C VAL A 138 -3.20 -22.42 -13.15
N SER A 139 -2.22 -23.32 -13.20
CA SER A 139 -1.69 -23.97 -14.42
C SER A 139 -0.63 -25.01 -14.06
N MET A 140 -0.43 -26.00 -14.93
CA MET A 140 0.58 -27.06 -14.74
C MET A 140 2.03 -26.57 -14.76
N ASP A 141 2.30 -25.37 -15.29
CA ASP A 141 3.61 -24.69 -15.30
C ASP A 141 3.72 -23.58 -14.24
N TRP A 142 2.81 -23.60 -13.27
CA TRP A 142 2.77 -22.61 -12.19
C TRP A 142 3.99 -22.74 -11.27
N PRO A 143 4.80 -21.68 -11.08
CA PRO A 143 6.00 -21.75 -10.24
C PRO A 143 5.74 -21.45 -8.74
N GLY A 144 4.50 -21.12 -8.37
CA GLY A 144 4.15 -20.53 -7.09
C GLY A 144 4.08 -19.01 -7.16
N GLY A 145 3.19 -18.40 -6.34
CA GLY A 145 3.01 -16.96 -6.31
C GLY A 145 1.61 -16.50 -5.90
N PHE A 146 1.11 -15.47 -6.57
CA PHE A 146 -0.22 -14.93 -6.32
C PHE A 146 -1.05 -14.99 -7.61
N PHE A 147 -2.24 -15.56 -7.51
CA PHE A 147 -3.19 -15.71 -8.60
C PHE A 147 -4.44 -14.89 -8.35
N CYS A 148 -4.83 -14.04 -9.27
CA CYS A 148 -6.06 -13.26 -9.21
C CYS A 148 -7.18 -13.97 -9.98
N PRO A 149 -8.18 -14.55 -9.29
CA PRO A 149 -9.22 -15.35 -9.94
C PRO A 149 -10.21 -14.51 -10.76
N CYS A 150 -10.25 -13.18 -10.54
CA CYS A 150 -11.20 -12.33 -11.27
C CYS A 150 -10.97 -12.35 -12.79
N HIS A 151 -9.70 -12.23 -13.22
CA HIS A 151 -9.36 -12.16 -14.65
C HIS A 151 -8.05 -12.89 -14.97
N GLY A 152 -7.59 -13.79 -14.10
CA GLY A 152 -6.44 -14.64 -14.36
C GLY A 152 -5.07 -13.96 -14.27
N SER A 153 -4.96 -12.78 -13.66
CA SER A 153 -3.64 -12.16 -13.46
C SER A 153 -2.77 -12.98 -12.52
N LYS A 154 -1.50 -13.15 -12.90
CA LYS A 154 -0.51 -13.98 -12.21
C LYS A 154 0.67 -13.14 -11.76
N TYR A 155 1.18 -13.42 -10.57
CA TYR A 155 2.36 -12.79 -9.99
C TYR A 155 3.23 -13.84 -9.33
N ASP A 156 4.53 -13.68 -9.38
CA ASP A 156 5.46 -14.58 -8.70
C ASP A 156 5.51 -14.34 -7.17
N LEU A 157 6.38 -15.07 -6.47
CA LEU A 157 6.55 -14.95 -5.01
C LEU A 157 7.24 -13.65 -4.56
N ALA A 158 7.71 -12.81 -5.48
CA ALA A 158 8.13 -11.44 -5.22
C ALA A 158 7.07 -10.40 -5.67
N GLY A 159 5.85 -10.86 -6.02
CA GLY A 159 4.76 -10.00 -6.49
C GLY A 159 5.03 -9.37 -7.87
N ARG A 160 5.96 -9.93 -8.67
CA ARG A 160 6.26 -9.44 -10.01
C ARG A 160 5.26 -10.05 -11.01
N VAL A 161 4.71 -9.21 -11.86
CA VAL A 161 3.62 -9.58 -12.79
C VAL A 161 4.15 -10.35 -14.00
N PHE A 162 3.49 -11.44 -14.35
CA PHE A 162 3.78 -12.21 -15.57
C PHE A 162 3.38 -11.45 -16.82
N LYS A 163 4.05 -11.75 -17.95
CA LYS A 163 3.61 -11.30 -19.28
C LYS A 163 2.31 -11.98 -19.69
N GLY A 164 1.54 -11.37 -20.57
CA GLY A 164 0.32 -11.97 -21.14
C GLY A 164 -0.87 -12.03 -20.18
N VAL A 165 -0.84 -11.31 -19.04
CA VAL A 165 -1.97 -11.21 -18.12
C VAL A 165 -2.53 -9.77 -18.08
N PRO A 166 -3.80 -9.58 -17.65
CA PRO A 166 -4.44 -8.27 -17.63
C PRO A 166 -3.76 -7.23 -16.73
N ALA A 167 -3.18 -7.65 -15.60
CA ALA A 167 -2.52 -6.73 -14.67
C ALA A 167 -1.31 -6.03 -15.32
N PRO A 168 -1.23 -4.69 -15.27
CA PRO A 168 -0.15 -3.94 -15.92
C PRO A 168 1.13 -3.86 -15.09
N LEU A 169 1.05 -3.92 -13.77
CA LEU A 169 2.14 -3.60 -12.85
C LEU A 169 2.37 -4.73 -11.82
N ASN A 170 3.55 -4.74 -11.22
CA ASN A 170 3.86 -5.57 -10.06
C ASN A 170 2.93 -5.23 -8.89
N LEU A 171 2.71 -6.17 -7.96
CA LEU A 171 1.98 -5.87 -6.71
C LEU A 171 2.74 -4.81 -5.91
N LYS A 172 2.00 -3.94 -5.23
CA LYS A 172 2.59 -2.85 -4.46
C LYS A 172 3.23 -3.36 -3.16
N VAL A 173 4.47 -2.97 -2.92
CA VAL A 173 5.15 -3.12 -1.63
C VAL A 173 4.91 -1.85 -0.82
N PRO A 174 4.27 -1.92 0.36
CA PRO A 174 4.08 -0.73 1.20
C PRO A 174 5.41 -0.33 1.86
N PRO A 175 5.55 0.91 2.33
CA PRO A 175 6.66 1.26 3.20
C PRO A 175 6.58 0.43 4.49
N TYR A 176 7.71 -0.12 4.93
CA TYR A 176 7.79 -0.86 6.18
C TYR A 176 9.21 -0.86 6.74
N LYS A 177 9.32 -1.15 8.03
CA LYS A 177 10.61 -1.30 8.72
C LYS A 177 10.54 -2.43 9.75
N TYR A 178 11.70 -2.97 10.12
CA TYR A 178 11.82 -3.89 11.25
C TYR A 178 11.89 -3.10 12.55
N MET A 179 11.01 -3.42 13.50
CA MET A 179 11.08 -2.92 14.88
C MET A 179 11.93 -3.85 15.76
N SER A 180 11.90 -5.14 15.44
CA SER A 180 12.73 -6.21 16.01
C SER A 180 12.78 -7.37 15.02
N ASP A 181 13.46 -8.46 15.36
CA ASP A 181 13.43 -9.68 14.54
C ASP A 181 12.05 -10.36 14.50
N ALA A 182 11.19 -10.04 15.46
CA ALA A 182 9.84 -10.61 15.59
C ALA A 182 8.71 -9.67 15.15
N VAL A 183 8.99 -8.39 14.89
CA VAL A 183 7.94 -7.39 14.61
C VAL A 183 8.36 -6.48 13.46
N ILE A 184 7.49 -6.33 12.48
CA ILE A 184 7.60 -5.32 11.43
C ILE A 184 6.51 -4.25 11.60
N ARG A 185 6.84 -3.02 11.26
CA ARG A 185 5.87 -1.90 11.18
C ARG A 185 5.64 -1.54 9.74
N VAL A 186 4.39 -1.65 9.29
CA VAL A 186 3.94 -1.25 7.95
C VAL A 186 3.33 0.14 8.00
N GLY A 187 3.68 0.97 7.02
CA GLY A 187 3.20 2.35 6.92
C GLY A 187 4.23 3.40 7.29
N GLU A 188 5.43 3.01 7.69
CA GLU A 188 6.58 3.88 7.94
C GLU A 188 7.80 3.38 7.17
N ASP A 189 8.57 4.32 6.62
CA ASP A 189 9.85 4.03 5.96
C ASP A 189 10.98 3.82 6.98
N GLN A 190 12.02 3.08 6.57
CA GLN A 190 13.24 2.91 7.38
C GLN A 190 13.98 4.24 7.68
N GLY A 191 13.76 5.26 6.87
CA GLY A 191 14.38 6.58 6.99
C GLY A 191 13.48 7.67 7.58
N ALA A 192 12.26 7.35 8.01
CA ALA A 192 11.38 8.31 8.70
C ALA A 192 11.72 8.33 10.20
N ALA A 193 12.77 9.04 10.57
CA ALA A 193 13.10 9.49 11.91
C ALA A 193 12.96 11.00 11.97
#